data_90976420279393d9442f46cb8591b005
#
_entry.id   90976420279393d9442f46cb8591b005
#
_cell.length_a   1.000
_cell.length_b   1.000
_cell.length_c   1.000
_cell.angle_alpha   90.00
_cell.angle_beta   90.00
_cell.angle_gamma   90.00
#
_symmetry.space_group_name_H-M   'P 1'
#
loop_
_entity.id
_entity.type
_entity.pdbx_description
1 polymer ?
#
loop_
_entity_poly.entity_id
_entity_poly.type
_entity_poly.pdbx_seq_one_letter_code
_entity_poly.pdbx_strand_id
1 'polypeptide(L)'
;VDLNLQDKVVIVTGGASGIGAAISMRLAGEGAIPVVFARHTPDDAFWRELVRKQPRAECVSVELQDDAQCRDAVAQTVARFGRIDGLVNNAGINDGIGLDAGRDAFVASLERNLIHYYVMAHYCVPHLKAARGAIVNISSKTAVTGQGNTSGYCASKGAQLALTREWAVALRDDGVRVNAVIPAEVMTPLYKNWLAGFDDPDAKLAEIAGKVPLGKRFTTADEIADTTVFLLSDRASHTTGQWLFVDGGYTHLDRAIG
;
A
#
# COMPACT_ATOMS: atom_id res chain seq x y z
N VAL A 1 -17.80 -7.99 -13.06
CA VAL A 1 -16.67 -8.03 -14.00
C VAL A 1 -15.63 -8.96 -13.42
N ASP A 2 -15.26 -10.00 -14.16
CA ASP A 2 -14.15 -10.86 -13.78
C ASP A 2 -12.81 -10.10 -13.91
N LEU A 3 -12.03 -10.07 -12.86
CA LEU A 3 -10.73 -9.39 -12.82
C LEU A 3 -9.57 -10.25 -13.35
N ASN A 4 -9.82 -11.53 -13.64
CA ASN A 4 -8.83 -12.50 -14.11
C ASN A 4 -7.63 -12.64 -13.15
N LEU A 5 -7.90 -12.67 -11.84
CA LEU A 5 -6.88 -12.78 -10.80
C LEU A 5 -6.72 -14.19 -10.23
N GLN A 6 -7.52 -15.14 -10.70
CA GLN A 6 -7.47 -16.54 -10.26
C GLN A 6 -6.03 -17.07 -10.32
N ASP A 7 -5.55 -17.63 -9.22
CA ASP A 7 -4.20 -18.21 -9.04
C ASP A 7 -3.01 -17.25 -9.26
N LYS A 8 -3.23 -15.95 -9.42
CA LYS A 8 -2.17 -14.94 -9.45
C LYS A 8 -1.54 -14.78 -8.08
N VAL A 9 -0.22 -14.80 -8.01
CA VAL A 9 0.56 -14.65 -6.78
C VAL A 9 0.90 -13.18 -6.58
N VAL A 10 0.42 -12.60 -5.47
CA VAL A 10 0.61 -11.17 -5.18
C VAL A 10 1.22 -10.99 -3.80
N ILE A 11 2.42 -10.38 -3.76
CA ILE A 11 3.07 -9.98 -2.51
C ILE A 11 2.42 -8.68 -2.01
N VAL A 12 2.04 -8.65 -0.73
CA VAL A 12 1.49 -7.47 -0.06
C VAL A 12 2.34 -7.13 1.17
N THR A 13 3.15 -6.07 1.08
CA THR A 13 3.93 -5.61 2.23
C THR A 13 3.03 -4.94 3.27
N GLY A 14 3.19 -5.29 4.55
CA GLY A 14 2.26 -4.87 5.60
C GLY A 14 0.85 -5.44 5.42
N GLY A 15 0.72 -6.58 4.73
CA GLY A 15 -0.56 -7.18 4.34
C GLY A 15 -1.39 -7.78 5.48
N ALA A 16 -0.92 -7.68 6.74
CA ALA A 16 -1.57 -8.25 7.91
C ALA A 16 -2.48 -7.28 8.68
N SER A 17 -2.48 -5.99 8.35
CA SER A 17 -3.27 -4.99 9.07
C SER A 17 -3.71 -3.82 8.19
N GLY A 18 -4.73 -3.08 8.62
CA GLY A 18 -5.20 -1.86 7.97
C GLY A 18 -5.50 -2.04 6.48
N ILE A 19 -4.98 -1.13 5.66
CA ILE A 19 -5.16 -1.14 4.19
C ILE A 19 -4.60 -2.44 3.58
N GLY A 20 -3.42 -2.87 4.04
CA GLY A 20 -2.79 -4.11 3.53
C GLY A 20 -3.65 -5.35 3.79
N ALA A 21 -4.27 -5.46 4.95
CA ALA A 21 -5.17 -6.57 5.28
C ALA A 21 -6.42 -6.57 4.38
N ALA A 22 -7.01 -5.40 4.12
CA ALA A 22 -8.14 -5.28 3.19
C ALA A 22 -7.75 -5.69 1.78
N ILE A 23 -6.56 -5.29 1.30
CA ILE A 23 -6.02 -5.69 -0.01
C ILE A 23 -5.84 -7.22 -0.07
N SER A 24 -5.23 -7.81 0.97
CA SER A 24 -5.03 -9.27 1.04
C SER A 24 -6.36 -10.02 1.01
N MET A 25 -7.36 -9.55 1.75
CA MET A 25 -8.72 -10.12 1.75
C MET A 25 -9.42 -9.99 0.41
N ARG A 26 -9.28 -8.85 -0.26
CA ARG A 26 -9.90 -8.62 -1.57
C ARG A 26 -9.26 -9.51 -2.63
N LEU A 27 -7.92 -9.60 -2.65
CA LEU A 27 -7.19 -10.53 -3.54
C LEU A 27 -7.65 -11.97 -3.35
N ALA A 28 -7.77 -12.44 -2.10
CA ALA A 28 -8.28 -13.77 -1.79
C ALA A 28 -9.71 -13.97 -2.30
N GLY A 29 -10.56 -12.96 -2.19
CA GLY A 29 -11.95 -12.98 -2.71
C GLY A 29 -12.04 -13.10 -4.22
N GLU A 30 -11.04 -12.59 -4.95
CA GLU A 30 -10.91 -12.67 -6.40
C GLU A 30 -10.12 -13.92 -6.86
N GLY A 31 -9.82 -14.86 -5.95
CA GLY A 31 -9.10 -16.10 -6.23
C GLY A 31 -7.58 -15.96 -6.38
N ALA A 32 -7.03 -14.77 -6.21
CA ALA A 32 -5.59 -14.56 -6.16
C ALA A 32 -4.99 -15.16 -4.87
N ILE A 33 -3.69 -15.37 -4.88
CA ILE A 33 -2.92 -15.92 -3.76
C ILE A 33 -2.16 -14.75 -3.11
N PRO A 34 -2.67 -14.13 -2.04
CA PRO A 34 -1.92 -13.13 -1.32
C PRO A 34 -0.78 -13.77 -0.53
N VAL A 35 0.42 -13.23 -0.71
CA VAL A 35 1.59 -13.54 0.12
C VAL A 35 1.84 -12.32 1.01
N VAL A 36 1.44 -12.45 2.26
CA VAL A 36 1.49 -11.38 3.27
C VAL A 36 2.90 -11.26 3.83
N PHE A 37 3.57 -10.14 3.58
CA PHE A 37 4.85 -9.82 4.22
C PHE A 37 4.59 -8.95 5.44
N ALA A 38 4.92 -9.48 6.64
CA ALA A 38 4.68 -8.80 7.91
C ALA A 38 5.79 -9.13 8.92
N ARG A 39 6.04 -8.22 9.88
CA ARG A 39 7.02 -8.45 10.95
C ARG A 39 6.53 -9.43 12.03
N HIS A 40 5.22 -9.44 12.21
CA HIS A 40 4.58 -10.23 13.28
C HIS A 40 3.52 -11.13 12.68
N THR A 41 3.24 -12.21 13.38
CA THR A 41 2.12 -13.09 13.06
C THR A 41 0.83 -12.27 12.96
N PRO A 42 0.05 -12.45 11.90
CA PRO A 42 -1.25 -11.78 11.76
C PRO A 42 -2.19 -12.13 12.92
N ASP A 43 -3.17 -11.25 13.15
CA ASP A 43 -4.28 -11.57 14.05
C ASP A 43 -4.98 -12.88 13.63
N ASP A 44 -5.29 -13.74 14.63
CA ASP A 44 -5.83 -15.08 14.36
C ASP A 44 -7.18 -15.04 13.60
N ALA A 45 -8.03 -14.06 13.89
CA ALA A 45 -9.32 -13.94 13.20
C ALA A 45 -9.13 -13.53 11.75
N PHE A 46 -8.27 -12.55 11.48
CA PHE A 46 -7.89 -12.15 10.13
C PHE A 46 -7.28 -13.32 9.35
N TRP A 47 -6.31 -14.03 9.95
CA TRP A 47 -5.62 -15.12 9.27
C TRP A 47 -6.55 -16.28 8.93
N ARG A 48 -7.40 -16.72 9.88
CA ARG A 48 -8.40 -17.76 9.63
C ARG A 48 -9.34 -17.41 8.49
N GLU A 49 -9.82 -16.15 8.44
CA GLU A 49 -10.71 -15.72 7.39
C GLU A 49 -10.00 -15.63 6.02
N LEU A 50 -8.75 -15.17 5.99
CA LEU A 50 -7.94 -15.12 4.77
C LEU A 50 -7.72 -16.51 4.19
N VAL A 51 -7.30 -17.48 5.02
CA VAL A 51 -7.08 -18.87 4.60
C VAL A 51 -8.38 -19.58 4.22
N ARG A 52 -9.50 -19.23 4.87
CA ARG A 52 -10.83 -19.74 4.48
C ARG A 52 -11.19 -19.32 3.06
N LYS A 53 -10.87 -18.09 2.66
CA LYS A 53 -11.12 -17.55 1.30
C LYS A 53 -10.11 -18.11 0.29
N GLN A 54 -8.85 -18.15 0.66
CA GLN A 54 -7.74 -18.60 -0.17
C GLN A 54 -6.82 -19.53 0.63
N PRO A 55 -7.02 -20.85 0.57
CA PRO A 55 -6.24 -21.83 1.33
C PRO A 55 -4.73 -21.84 1.01
N ARG A 56 -4.35 -21.25 -0.12
CA ARG A 56 -2.95 -21.10 -0.54
C ARG A 56 -2.31 -19.78 -0.07
N ALA A 57 -3.05 -18.92 0.62
CA ALA A 57 -2.47 -17.70 1.19
C ALA A 57 -1.30 -18.04 2.12
N GLU A 58 -0.25 -17.23 2.08
CA GLU A 58 0.95 -17.41 2.89
C GLU A 58 1.32 -16.14 3.66
N CYS A 59 1.87 -16.31 4.86
CA CYS A 59 2.45 -15.21 5.62
C CYS A 59 3.95 -15.47 5.79
N VAL A 60 4.76 -14.53 5.35
CA VAL A 60 6.23 -14.57 5.49
C VAL A 60 6.63 -13.50 6.49
N SER A 61 7.34 -13.92 7.55
CA SER A 61 7.90 -12.99 8.52
C SER A 61 9.12 -12.29 7.91
N VAL A 62 9.09 -10.95 7.83
CA VAL A 62 10.16 -10.16 7.23
C VAL A 62 10.24 -8.78 7.84
N GLU A 63 11.46 -8.35 8.19
CA GLU A 63 11.78 -6.95 8.49
C GLU A 63 12.18 -6.25 7.18
N LEU A 64 11.33 -5.36 6.71
CA LEU A 64 11.51 -4.71 5.39
C LEU A 64 12.68 -3.72 5.34
N GLN A 65 13.23 -3.32 6.48
CA GLN A 65 14.46 -2.52 6.56
C GLN A 65 15.73 -3.38 6.42
N ASP A 66 15.59 -4.71 6.41
CA ASP A 66 16.68 -5.67 6.22
C ASP A 66 16.64 -6.19 4.78
N ASP A 67 17.62 -5.77 3.98
CA ASP A 67 17.75 -6.13 2.56
C ASP A 67 17.83 -7.65 2.35
N ALA A 68 18.61 -8.35 3.20
CA ALA A 68 18.77 -9.79 3.10
C ALA A 68 17.46 -10.53 3.39
N GLN A 69 16.69 -10.10 4.40
CA GLN A 69 15.38 -10.69 4.68
C GLN A 69 14.40 -10.43 3.53
N CYS A 70 14.40 -9.25 2.91
CA CYS A 70 13.57 -8.95 1.74
C CYS A 70 13.89 -9.89 0.57
N ARG A 71 15.17 -10.04 0.26
CA ARG A 71 15.64 -10.98 -0.78
C ARG A 71 15.17 -12.41 -0.50
N ASP A 72 15.40 -12.89 0.71
CA ASP A 72 15.12 -14.27 1.09
C ASP A 72 13.61 -14.55 1.13
N ALA A 73 12.78 -13.58 1.55
CA ALA A 73 11.32 -13.67 1.52
C ALA A 73 10.77 -13.73 0.10
N VAL A 74 11.33 -12.95 -0.84
CA VAL A 74 10.98 -13.03 -2.27
C VAL A 74 11.41 -14.40 -2.84
N ALA A 75 12.61 -14.87 -2.52
CA ALA A 75 13.10 -16.18 -2.96
C ALA A 75 12.21 -17.32 -2.42
N GLN A 76 11.80 -17.26 -1.16
CA GLN A 76 10.84 -18.21 -0.55
C GLN A 76 9.50 -18.22 -1.32
N THR A 77 8.96 -17.04 -1.64
CA THR A 77 7.72 -16.91 -2.42
C THR A 77 7.86 -17.60 -3.78
N VAL A 78 8.96 -17.36 -4.48
CA VAL A 78 9.25 -17.97 -5.79
C VAL A 78 9.43 -19.47 -5.67
N ALA A 79 10.16 -19.94 -4.68
CA ALA A 79 10.35 -21.39 -4.45
C ALA A 79 9.00 -22.09 -4.18
N ARG A 80 8.07 -21.42 -3.48
CA ARG A 80 6.76 -21.96 -3.12
C ARG A 80 5.77 -21.99 -4.30
N PHE A 81 5.72 -20.92 -5.09
CA PHE A 81 4.67 -20.70 -6.09
C PHE A 81 5.16 -20.70 -7.54
N GLY A 82 6.47 -20.59 -7.76
CA GLY A 82 7.09 -20.57 -9.10
C GLY A 82 6.93 -19.23 -9.84
N ARG A 83 6.21 -18.24 -9.26
CA ARG A 83 5.87 -16.97 -9.93
C ARG A 83 5.56 -15.86 -8.94
N ILE A 84 5.65 -14.62 -9.41
CA ILE A 84 5.07 -13.43 -8.78
C ILE A 84 4.40 -12.61 -9.87
N ASP A 85 3.09 -12.36 -9.74
CA ASP A 85 2.28 -11.62 -10.70
C ASP A 85 2.03 -10.17 -10.27
N GLY A 86 2.13 -9.91 -8.97
CA GLY A 86 1.90 -8.57 -8.43
C GLY A 86 2.73 -8.27 -7.20
N LEU A 87 3.06 -6.98 -7.05
CA LEU A 87 3.65 -6.42 -5.84
C LEU A 87 2.82 -5.24 -5.37
N VAL A 88 2.34 -5.29 -4.13
CA VAL A 88 1.75 -4.15 -3.45
C VAL A 88 2.72 -3.65 -2.39
N ASN A 89 3.36 -2.53 -2.67
CA ASN A 89 4.14 -1.78 -1.70
C ASN A 89 3.17 -0.94 -0.85
N ASN A 90 2.85 -1.43 0.35
CA ASN A 90 1.89 -0.80 1.25
C ASN A 90 2.47 -0.45 2.62
N ALA A 91 3.42 -1.22 3.12
CA ALA A 91 3.99 -0.98 4.44
C ALA A 91 4.50 0.45 4.62
N GLY A 92 4.27 1.02 5.79
CA GLY A 92 4.73 2.37 6.14
C GLY A 92 3.99 2.92 7.35
N ILE A 93 4.56 3.97 7.93
CA ILE A 93 4.03 4.62 9.13
C ILE A 93 4.30 6.12 9.05
N ASN A 94 3.30 6.95 9.38
CA ASN A 94 3.56 8.36 9.66
C ASN A 94 4.16 8.48 11.07
N ASP A 95 5.46 8.67 11.11
CA ASP A 95 6.28 8.68 12.32
C ASP A 95 6.51 10.08 12.91
N GLY A 96 5.85 11.11 12.35
CA GLY A 96 5.88 12.46 12.89
C GLY A 96 7.26 13.15 12.80
N ILE A 97 8.14 12.73 11.89
CA ILE A 97 9.48 13.31 11.74
C ILE A 97 9.39 14.65 10.99
N GLY A 98 9.38 15.75 11.75
CA GLY A 98 9.33 17.12 11.26
C GLY A 98 10.73 17.73 11.00
N LEU A 99 10.77 19.06 10.86
CA LEU A 99 12.02 19.80 10.60
C LEU A 99 12.97 19.80 11.79
N ASP A 100 12.45 19.69 13.01
CA ASP A 100 13.23 19.74 14.24
C ASP A 100 13.90 18.40 14.60
N ALA A 101 13.59 17.34 13.90
CA ALA A 101 14.03 15.98 14.24
C ALA A 101 15.51 15.69 13.87
N GLY A 102 16.09 16.49 12.99
CA GLY A 102 17.47 16.31 12.53
C GLY A 102 17.66 15.20 11.47
N ARG A 103 18.89 15.14 10.95
CA ARG A 103 19.25 14.27 9.80
C ARG A 103 18.99 12.79 10.06
N ASP A 104 19.42 12.28 11.20
CA ASP A 104 19.40 10.83 11.43
C ASP A 104 17.96 10.30 11.60
N ALA A 105 17.10 11.06 12.25
CA ALA A 105 15.67 10.74 12.33
C ALA A 105 15.00 10.80 10.95
N PHE A 106 15.36 11.79 10.13
CA PHE A 106 14.87 11.90 8.76
C PHE A 106 15.28 10.70 7.91
N VAL A 107 16.56 10.28 7.94
CA VAL A 107 17.05 9.09 7.23
C VAL A 107 16.33 7.84 7.72
N ALA A 108 16.19 7.66 9.04
CA ALA A 108 15.46 6.51 9.60
C ALA A 108 13.97 6.48 9.17
N SER A 109 13.35 7.65 8.96
CA SER A 109 12.00 7.72 8.38
C SER A 109 11.96 7.28 6.92
N LEU A 110 12.97 7.62 6.12
CA LEU A 110 13.09 7.15 4.74
C LEU A 110 13.29 5.62 4.67
N GLU A 111 14.11 5.05 5.54
CA GLU A 111 14.29 3.60 5.65
C GLU A 111 12.94 2.90 5.93
N ARG A 112 12.16 3.42 6.87
CA ARG A 112 10.86 2.85 7.25
C ARG A 112 9.76 3.01 6.21
N ASN A 113 9.84 4.01 5.32
CA ASN A 113 8.73 4.40 4.46
C ASN A 113 9.04 4.40 2.95
N LEU A 114 10.32 4.35 2.54
CA LEU A 114 10.70 4.48 1.14
C LEU A 114 11.66 3.39 0.66
N ILE A 115 12.76 3.17 1.37
CA ILE A 115 13.86 2.33 0.86
C ILE A 115 13.37 0.92 0.56
N HIS A 116 12.56 0.35 1.43
CA HIS A 116 12.01 -0.99 1.21
C HIS A 116 11.06 -1.09 -0.01
N TYR A 117 10.44 0.00 -0.49
CA TYR A 117 9.66 -0.01 -1.74
C TYR A 117 10.56 -0.30 -2.93
N TYR A 118 11.75 0.34 -2.96
CA TYR A 118 12.75 0.07 -3.99
C TYR A 118 13.32 -1.34 -3.86
N VAL A 119 13.70 -1.76 -2.66
CA VAL A 119 14.26 -3.10 -2.38
C VAL A 119 13.30 -4.21 -2.81
N MET A 120 12.03 -4.09 -2.43
CA MET A 120 11.00 -5.05 -2.83
C MET A 120 10.78 -5.09 -4.35
N ALA A 121 10.72 -3.93 -4.99
CA ALA A 121 10.64 -3.85 -6.45
C ALA A 121 11.86 -4.50 -7.12
N HIS A 122 13.07 -4.21 -6.63
CA HIS A 122 14.32 -4.76 -7.15
C HIS A 122 14.29 -6.30 -7.19
N TYR A 123 13.91 -6.94 -6.08
CA TYR A 123 13.87 -8.41 -6.03
C TYR A 123 12.67 -9.02 -6.75
N CYS A 124 11.53 -8.33 -6.83
CA CYS A 124 10.34 -8.83 -7.53
C CYS A 124 10.39 -8.66 -9.04
N VAL A 125 11.08 -7.63 -9.56
CA VAL A 125 11.06 -7.25 -10.99
C VAL A 125 11.40 -8.39 -11.95
N PRO A 126 12.41 -9.25 -11.73
CA PRO A 126 12.69 -10.38 -12.63
C PRO A 126 11.45 -11.29 -12.83
N HIS A 127 10.71 -11.55 -11.77
CA HIS A 127 9.53 -12.41 -11.76
C HIS A 127 8.30 -11.69 -12.34
N LEU A 128 8.14 -10.40 -12.04
CA LEU A 128 7.09 -9.56 -12.62
C LEU A 128 7.25 -9.42 -14.14
N LYS A 129 8.47 -9.30 -14.66
CA LYS A 129 8.76 -9.33 -16.11
C LYS A 129 8.32 -10.65 -16.74
N ALA A 130 8.67 -11.77 -16.13
CA ALA A 130 8.27 -13.09 -16.62
C ALA A 130 6.75 -13.29 -16.65
N ALA A 131 6.03 -12.68 -15.70
CA ALA A 131 4.58 -12.75 -15.58
C ALA A 131 3.83 -11.64 -16.34
N ARG A 132 4.51 -10.61 -16.85
CA ARG A 132 3.92 -9.34 -17.32
C ARG A 132 2.98 -8.74 -16.27
N GLY A 133 3.47 -8.70 -15.03
CA GLY A 133 2.69 -8.41 -13.84
C GLY A 133 2.46 -6.91 -13.58
N ALA A 134 2.16 -6.58 -12.32
CA ALA A 134 1.92 -5.20 -11.93
C ALA A 134 2.51 -4.85 -10.56
N ILE A 135 2.90 -3.58 -10.38
CA ILE A 135 3.26 -2.98 -9.10
C ILE A 135 2.21 -1.92 -8.75
N VAL A 136 1.73 -1.93 -7.52
CA VAL A 136 0.92 -0.86 -6.96
C VAL A 136 1.59 -0.31 -5.71
N ASN A 137 1.90 0.99 -5.73
CA ASN A 137 2.46 1.71 -4.60
C ASN A 137 1.35 2.44 -3.83
N ILE A 138 1.18 2.16 -2.55
CA ILE A 138 0.25 2.87 -1.67
C ILE A 138 0.96 4.11 -1.12
N SER A 139 0.67 5.26 -1.72
CA SER A 139 1.21 6.55 -1.32
C SER A 139 0.31 7.22 -0.27
N SER A 140 0.17 8.53 -0.30
CA SER A 140 -0.66 9.33 0.62
C SER A 140 -0.95 10.71 0.01
N LYS A 141 -2.06 11.32 0.38
CA LYS A 141 -2.34 12.75 0.09
C LYS A 141 -1.19 13.67 0.49
N THR A 142 -0.46 13.33 1.56
CA THR A 142 0.66 14.14 2.08
C THR A 142 1.78 14.34 1.07
N ALA A 143 1.87 13.46 0.07
CA ALA A 143 2.81 13.60 -1.05
C ALA A 143 2.56 14.85 -1.91
N VAL A 144 1.32 15.35 -1.94
CA VAL A 144 0.88 16.44 -2.82
C VAL A 144 0.26 17.63 -2.08
N THR A 145 -0.19 17.44 -0.81
CA THR A 145 -0.81 18.53 -0.03
C THR A 145 0.10 19.08 1.07
N GLY A 146 1.06 18.28 1.56
CA GLY A 146 1.73 18.50 2.84
C GLY A 146 0.79 18.29 4.02
N GLN A 147 1.31 18.22 5.22
CA GLN A 147 0.51 18.06 6.44
C GLN A 147 1.09 18.84 7.64
N GLY A 148 2.37 19.21 7.61
CA GLY A 148 3.14 19.73 8.75
C GLY A 148 3.68 18.62 9.66
N ASN A 149 4.82 18.87 10.26
CA ASN A 149 5.51 18.01 11.23
C ASN A 149 5.69 16.54 10.81
N THR A 150 5.82 16.28 9.50
CA THR A 150 5.92 14.92 8.96
C THR A 150 6.78 14.90 7.68
N SER A 151 7.91 15.62 7.71
CA SER A 151 8.81 15.79 6.56
C SER A 151 9.31 14.46 6.00
N GLY A 152 9.72 13.52 6.85
CA GLY A 152 10.23 12.21 6.44
C GLY A 152 9.18 11.39 5.71
N TYR A 153 7.97 11.34 6.26
CA TYR A 153 6.84 10.64 5.63
C TYR A 153 6.40 11.30 4.32
N CYS A 154 6.26 12.64 4.29
CA CYS A 154 5.92 13.37 3.06
C CYS A 154 6.94 13.16 1.95
N ALA A 155 8.25 13.24 2.28
CA ALA A 155 9.32 12.99 1.32
C ALA A 155 9.24 11.56 0.76
N SER A 156 9.05 10.56 1.63
CA SER A 156 8.88 9.16 1.23
C SER A 156 7.69 8.97 0.30
N LYS A 157 6.53 9.51 0.68
CA LYS A 157 5.29 9.38 -0.11
C LYS A 157 5.37 10.13 -1.46
N GLY A 158 6.04 11.29 -1.50
CA GLY A 158 6.33 11.99 -2.75
C GLY A 158 7.30 11.24 -3.65
N ALA A 159 8.36 10.67 -3.08
CA ALA A 159 9.31 9.84 -3.82
C ALA A 159 8.64 8.59 -4.42
N GLN A 160 7.70 7.95 -3.72
CA GLN A 160 6.94 6.82 -4.25
C GLN A 160 6.15 7.19 -5.51
N LEU A 161 5.61 8.41 -5.60
CA LEU A 161 4.93 8.91 -6.81
C LEU A 161 5.89 9.07 -7.98
N ALA A 162 7.09 9.61 -7.73
CA ALA A 162 8.14 9.73 -8.74
C ALA A 162 8.59 8.35 -9.22
N LEU A 163 8.87 7.41 -8.30
CA LEU A 163 9.25 6.03 -8.60
C LEU A 163 8.17 5.28 -9.39
N THR A 164 6.90 5.55 -9.13
CA THR A 164 5.79 4.95 -9.89
C THR A 164 5.91 5.25 -11.39
N ARG A 165 6.20 6.50 -11.76
CA ARG A 165 6.38 6.90 -13.17
C ARG A 165 7.69 6.42 -13.74
N GLU A 166 8.77 6.53 -12.99
CA GLU A 166 10.09 6.04 -13.41
C GLU A 166 10.05 4.53 -13.72
N TRP A 167 9.47 3.74 -12.82
CA TRP A 167 9.37 2.29 -13.03
C TRP A 167 8.38 1.93 -14.14
N ALA A 168 7.30 2.71 -14.34
CA ALA A 168 6.38 2.51 -15.45
C ALA A 168 7.09 2.68 -16.81
N VAL A 169 8.01 3.65 -16.91
CA VAL A 169 8.84 3.86 -18.11
C VAL A 169 9.88 2.76 -18.26
N ALA A 170 10.60 2.41 -17.17
CA ALA A 170 11.67 1.42 -17.19
C ALA A 170 11.18 0.00 -17.56
N LEU A 171 9.93 -0.34 -17.21
CA LEU A 171 9.37 -1.68 -17.34
C LEU A 171 8.34 -1.82 -18.47
N ARG A 172 8.08 -0.77 -19.26
CA ARG A 172 7.05 -0.76 -20.31
C ARG A 172 7.24 -1.84 -21.37
N ASP A 173 8.49 -2.05 -21.79
CA ASP A 173 8.81 -2.99 -22.85
C ASP A 173 8.70 -4.46 -22.38
N ASP A 174 8.77 -4.68 -21.08
CA ASP A 174 8.52 -5.96 -20.43
C ASP A 174 7.01 -6.22 -20.16
N GLY A 175 6.16 -5.24 -20.45
CA GLY A 175 4.72 -5.33 -20.21
C GLY A 175 4.31 -5.27 -18.72
N VAL A 176 5.20 -4.81 -17.84
CA VAL A 176 4.91 -4.62 -16.41
C VAL A 176 4.30 -3.23 -16.20
N ARG A 177 3.16 -3.19 -15.51
CA ARG A 177 2.45 -1.94 -15.19
C ARG A 177 2.79 -1.47 -13.79
N VAL A 178 2.94 -0.16 -13.60
CA VAL A 178 3.23 0.42 -12.28
C VAL A 178 2.31 1.62 -12.03
N ASN A 179 1.53 1.57 -10.96
CA ASN A 179 0.59 2.62 -10.59
C ASN A 179 0.68 2.94 -9.09
N ALA A 180 0.14 4.07 -8.69
CA ALA A 180 0.00 4.43 -7.28
C ALA A 180 -1.47 4.66 -6.91
N VAL A 181 -1.84 4.23 -5.71
CA VAL A 181 -3.11 4.61 -5.05
C VAL A 181 -2.80 5.61 -3.95
N ILE A 182 -3.57 6.68 -3.90
CA ILE A 182 -3.35 7.82 -2.99
C ILE A 182 -4.57 7.96 -2.07
N PRO A 183 -4.54 7.35 -0.88
CA PRO A 183 -5.55 7.58 0.15
C PRO A 183 -5.36 8.93 0.84
N ALA A 184 -6.44 9.46 1.42
CA ALA A 184 -6.39 10.53 2.39
C ALA A 184 -6.66 9.98 3.80
N GLU A 185 -7.87 10.22 4.33
CA GLU A 185 -8.25 9.80 5.67
C GLU A 185 -8.87 8.39 5.60
N VAL A 186 -8.15 7.40 6.13
CA VAL A 186 -8.61 6.00 6.16
C VAL A 186 -8.60 5.49 7.59
N MET A 187 -9.74 4.99 8.06
CA MET A 187 -9.85 4.45 9.41
C MET A 187 -9.12 3.09 9.52
N THR A 188 -7.89 3.15 9.96
CA THR A 188 -7.03 1.99 10.22
C THR A 188 -6.79 1.83 11.73
N PRO A 189 -6.27 0.68 12.20
CA PRO A 189 -5.86 0.53 13.60
C PRO A 189 -4.87 1.62 14.05
N LEU A 190 -3.92 1.98 13.19
CA LEU A 190 -2.96 3.06 13.44
C LEU A 190 -3.68 4.41 13.64
N TYR A 191 -4.66 4.71 12.79
CA TYR A 191 -5.42 5.95 12.88
C TYR A 191 -6.31 5.99 14.14
N LYS A 192 -6.93 4.87 14.51
CA LYS A 192 -7.69 4.73 15.76
C LYS A 192 -6.81 4.99 16.99
N ASN A 193 -5.61 4.42 17.02
CA ASN A 193 -4.67 4.63 18.12
C ASN A 193 -4.23 6.09 18.21
N TRP A 194 -4.03 6.77 17.08
CA TRP A 194 -3.71 8.20 17.05
C TRP A 194 -4.87 9.05 17.57
N LEU A 195 -6.12 8.77 17.15
CA LEU A 195 -7.31 9.46 17.65
C LEU A 195 -7.50 9.30 19.16
N ALA A 196 -7.21 8.12 19.69
CA ALA A 196 -7.33 7.85 21.13
C ALA A 196 -6.40 8.72 22.01
N GLY A 197 -5.43 9.41 21.42
CA GLY A 197 -4.56 10.35 22.12
C GLY A 197 -5.14 11.77 22.30
N PHE A 198 -6.34 12.06 21.77
CA PHE A 198 -7.01 13.35 21.95
C PHE A 198 -7.97 13.31 23.15
N ASP A 199 -8.21 14.46 23.77
CA ASP A 199 -9.14 14.60 24.91
C ASP A 199 -10.58 14.22 24.51
N ASP A 200 -10.98 14.51 23.27
CA ASP A 200 -12.27 14.11 22.69
C ASP A 200 -12.04 13.50 21.29
N PRO A 201 -11.84 12.17 21.23
CA PRO A 201 -11.62 11.45 19.98
C PRO A 201 -12.78 11.55 18.98
N ASP A 202 -14.03 11.59 19.47
CA ASP A 202 -15.23 11.62 18.62
C ASP A 202 -15.41 13.01 17.99
N ALA A 203 -15.20 14.08 18.74
CA ALA A 203 -15.21 15.44 18.20
C ALA A 203 -14.09 15.62 17.16
N LYS A 204 -12.88 15.09 17.45
CA LYS A 204 -11.76 15.13 16.51
C LYS A 204 -12.04 14.34 15.23
N LEU A 205 -12.65 13.17 15.36
CA LEU A 205 -13.10 12.36 14.22
C LEU A 205 -14.11 13.12 13.36
N ALA A 206 -15.12 13.72 13.98
CA ALA A 206 -16.15 14.49 13.28
C ALA A 206 -15.56 15.72 12.56
N GLU A 207 -14.62 16.45 13.21
CA GLU A 207 -13.90 17.57 12.59
C GLU A 207 -13.19 17.15 11.31
N ILE A 208 -12.46 16.04 11.35
CA ILE A 208 -11.68 15.55 10.22
C ILE A 208 -12.62 15.03 9.11
N ALA A 209 -13.61 14.22 9.47
CA ALA A 209 -14.59 13.67 8.55
C ALA A 209 -15.35 14.78 7.81
N GLY A 210 -15.70 15.87 8.52
CA GLY A 210 -16.38 17.04 7.96
C GLY A 210 -15.60 17.74 6.83
N LYS A 211 -14.26 17.54 6.78
CA LYS A 211 -13.39 18.08 5.73
C LYS A 211 -13.35 17.23 4.46
N VAL A 212 -13.89 16.01 4.48
CA VAL A 212 -13.97 15.15 3.29
C VAL A 212 -15.18 15.55 2.46
N PRO A 213 -15.02 16.00 1.20
CA PRO A 213 -16.14 16.51 0.41
C PRO A 213 -17.24 15.49 0.19
N LEU A 214 -16.89 14.27 -0.25
CA LEU A 214 -17.88 13.23 -0.53
C LEU A 214 -18.29 12.49 0.74
N GLY A 215 -19.53 12.68 1.14
CA GLY A 215 -20.16 11.91 2.22
C GLY A 215 -19.72 12.29 3.63
N LYS A 216 -18.84 13.28 3.83
CA LYS A 216 -18.34 13.74 5.14
C LYS A 216 -17.88 12.58 6.03
N ARG A 217 -17.18 11.62 5.44
CA ARG A 217 -16.70 10.40 6.09
C ARG A 217 -15.29 10.03 5.67
N PHE A 218 -14.67 9.18 6.43
CA PHE A 218 -13.41 8.53 6.05
C PHE A 218 -13.62 7.57 4.88
N THR A 219 -12.59 7.43 4.04
CA THR A 219 -12.48 6.33 3.09
C THR A 219 -12.29 5.02 3.86
N THR A 220 -12.91 3.95 3.42
CA THR A 220 -12.69 2.63 4.01
C THR A 220 -11.45 1.95 3.44
N ALA A 221 -10.87 1.03 4.20
CA ALA A 221 -9.74 0.22 3.69
C ALA A 221 -10.17 -0.64 2.48
N ASP A 222 -11.43 -1.06 2.43
CA ASP A 222 -12.01 -1.82 1.31
C ASP A 222 -12.07 -0.99 0.02
N GLU A 223 -12.44 0.29 0.08
CA GLU A 223 -12.45 1.18 -1.09
C GLU A 223 -11.04 1.37 -1.68
N ILE A 224 -10.01 1.42 -0.83
CA ILE A 224 -8.61 1.41 -1.27
C ILE A 224 -8.24 0.06 -1.89
N ALA A 225 -8.67 -1.03 -1.26
CA ALA A 225 -8.39 -2.38 -1.73
C ALA A 225 -9.02 -2.65 -3.10
N ASP A 226 -10.27 -2.22 -3.33
CA ASP A 226 -10.97 -2.37 -4.60
C ASP A 226 -10.20 -1.72 -5.76
N THR A 227 -9.75 -0.49 -5.57
CA THR A 227 -8.94 0.22 -6.57
C THR A 227 -7.58 -0.46 -6.78
N THR A 228 -6.93 -0.90 -5.70
CA THR A 228 -5.63 -1.59 -5.77
C THR A 228 -5.73 -2.89 -6.55
N VAL A 229 -6.74 -3.71 -6.25
CA VAL A 229 -6.95 -5.00 -6.90
C VAL A 229 -7.35 -4.83 -8.37
N PHE A 230 -8.17 -3.81 -8.69
CA PHE A 230 -8.42 -3.43 -10.09
C PHE A 230 -7.13 -3.11 -10.85
N LEU A 231 -6.22 -2.32 -10.26
CA LEU A 231 -4.95 -1.97 -10.90
C LEU A 231 -4.00 -3.16 -11.09
N LEU A 232 -4.09 -4.17 -10.25
CA LEU A 232 -3.34 -5.42 -10.41
C LEU A 232 -3.91 -6.32 -11.50
N SER A 233 -5.19 -6.16 -11.83
CA SER A 233 -5.94 -7.03 -12.74
C SER A 233 -5.66 -6.76 -14.21
N ASP A 234 -6.02 -7.73 -15.05
CA ASP A 234 -5.97 -7.59 -16.51
C ASP A 234 -6.96 -6.53 -17.04
N ARG A 235 -7.93 -6.10 -16.22
CA ARG A 235 -8.87 -5.02 -16.59
C ARG A 235 -8.22 -3.65 -16.60
N ALA A 236 -7.05 -3.51 -15.97
CA ALA A 236 -6.22 -2.32 -16.02
C ALA A 236 -5.04 -2.45 -17.01
N SER A 237 -5.16 -3.32 -18.03
CA SER A 237 -4.07 -3.69 -18.95
C SER A 237 -3.40 -2.52 -19.70
N HIS A 238 -4.08 -1.39 -19.83
CA HIS A 238 -3.54 -0.18 -20.47
C HIS A 238 -3.41 1.00 -19.49
N THR A 239 -3.33 0.72 -18.17
CA THR A 239 -3.19 1.71 -17.11
C THR A 239 -1.82 1.55 -16.46
N THR A 240 -0.91 2.49 -16.71
CA THR A 240 0.43 2.53 -16.09
C THR A 240 0.90 3.96 -15.86
N GLY A 241 1.76 4.20 -14.89
CA GLY A 241 2.28 5.51 -14.52
C GLY A 241 1.24 6.44 -13.86
N GLN A 242 0.08 5.92 -13.46
CA GLN A 242 -1.03 6.71 -12.96
C GLN A 242 -1.02 6.83 -11.43
N TRP A 243 -1.58 7.95 -10.97
CA TRP A 243 -1.83 8.26 -9.57
C TRP A 243 -3.34 8.33 -9.37
N LEU A 244 -3.91 7.36 -8.67
CA LEU A 244 -5.35 7.28 -8.43
C LEU A 244 -5.68 7.71 -7.01
N PHE A 245 -6.43 8.80 -6.88
CA PHE A 245 -6.89 9.32 -5.60
C PHE A 245 -8.19 8.61 -5.19
N VAL A 246 -8.16 7.98 -4.03
CA VAL A 246 -9.33 7.36 -3.39
C VAL A 246 -9.50 8.05 -2.04
N ASP A 247 -10.06 9.26 -2.07
CA ASP A 247 -9.99 10.21 -0.97
C ASP A 247 -11.28 11.04 -0.74
N GLY A 248 -12.37 10.68 -1.43
CA GLY A 248 -13.63 11.43 -1.36
C GLY A 248 -13.51 12.87 -1.86
N GLY A 249 -12.55 13.15 -2.75
CA GLY A 249 -12.30 14.49 -3.29
C GLY A 249 -11.46 15.38 -2.36
N TYR A 250 -10.89 14.81 -1.28
CA TYR A 250 -10.15 15.58 -0.27
C TYR A 250 -9.03 16.43 -0.88
N THR A 251 -8.30 15.90 -1.86
CA THR A 251 -7.13 16.57 -2.44
C THR A 251 -7.50 17.61 -3.48
N HIS A 252 -8.51 17.37 -4.32
CA HIS A 252 -8.72 18.12 -5.55
C HIS A 252 -9.96 19.00 -5.57
N LEU A 253 -10.93 18.77 -4.68
CA LEU A 253 -12.17 19.57 -4.68
C LEU A 253 -12.02 20.82 -3.82
N ASP A 254 -12.52 21.96 -4.32
CA ASP A 254 -12.62 23.19 -3.56
C ASP A 254 -13.63 23.01 -2.40
N ARG A 255 -13.21 23.42 -1.22
CA ARG A 255 -14.01 23.37 0.02
C ARG A 255 -14.52 24.73 0.46
N ALA A 256 -14.20 25.78 -0.28
CA ALA A 256 -14.60 27.16 0.06
C ALA A 256 -16.06 27.47 -0.21
N ILE A 257 -16.69 26.66 -1.06
CA ILE A 257 -18.08 26.84 -1.52
C ILE A 257 -19.02 25.76 -1.00
N GLY A 258 -18.57 24.92 -0.08
CA GLY A 258 -19.36 23.83 0.50
C GLY A 258 -19.90 24.15 1.89
#